data_8799cde67f169d1e82e8ee7f24cb0f17
#
_entry.id   8799cde67f169d1e82e8ee7f24cb0f17
#
_cell.length_a   1.000
_cell.length_b   1.000
_cell.length_c   1.000
_cell.angle_alpha   90.00
_cell.angle_beta   90.00
_cell.angle_gamma   90.00
#
_symmetry.space_group_name_H-M   'P 1'
#
loop_
_entity.id
_entity.type
_entity.pdbx_description
1 polymer ?
#
loop_
_entity_poly.entity_id
_entity_poly.type
_entity_poly.pdbx_seq_one_letter_code
_entity_poly.pdbx_strand_id
1 'polypeptide(L)'
;MERIPDSQSDDLGIPDAQLLFFDNVVVFDHVRQRLYVIASLFTSDAHASFEEAERRIERAIERLKGARIDLIPMPPATPAEMESNFSREEFEQMILRAKEEIIAGEIFQIVLAQRWSTPFDPADALSLYRALRSINPSPYLFLLRTSDVTLVGASPEMLVRVSGKLAETRPIAGTLPRGATHEEDKQLEARLVADPKENAEHLMLVDLGRNDLGRVAASGSVAVSEFRHVERYSHVMHLVTNVHARLREGRTAVDCFLSCFPAGTLTGAPKIRAMELIDQLENVRRGPYGGAVAYFGFSGNLDSCITIRTAILANGKAYVQAGAGIVYDSDPAREFQETLDKSAALRRAIGMVQGMK
;
A
#
# COMPACT_ATOMS: atom_id res chain seq x y z
N MET A 1 -16.30 11.84 -6.74
CA MET A 1 -15.64 11.72 -5.44
C MET A 1 -16.58 12.21 -4.37
N GLU A 2 -16.56 11.60 -3.23
CA GLU A 2 -17.38 11.97 -2.09
C GLU A 2 -16.87 13.28 -1.45
N ARG A 3 -17.74 14.01 -0.78
CA ARG A 3 -17.35 15.19 -0.01
C ARG A 3 -17.07 14.74 1.42
N ILE A 4 -15.80 14.64 1.77
CA ILE A 4 -15.33 14.26 3.10
C ILE A 4 -14.89 15.55 3.83
N PRO A 5 -15.09 15.67 5.14
CA PRO A 5 -14.51 16.74 5.95
C PRO A 5 -12.98 16.77 5.78
N ASP A 6 -12.40 17.93 5.96
CA ASP A 6 -10.97 18.18 5.84
C ASP A 6 -10.57 19.17 6.92
N SER A 7 -10.73 18.71 8.17
CA SER A 7 -10.54 19.55 9.36
C SER A 7 -9.16 19.44 9.96
N GLN A 8 -8.39 18.41 9.58
CA GLN A 8 -7.12 18.10 10.21
C GLN A 8 -5.94 18.90 9.63
N SER A 9 -4.95 19.13 10.47
CA SER A 9 -3.73 19.85 10.11
C SER A 9 -2.94 19.11 9.03
N ASP A 10 -2.55 19.81 7.95
CA ASP A 10 -1.62 19.32 6.94
C ASP A 10 -0.19 19.72 7.35
N ASP A 11 0.47 18.87 8.11
CA ASP A 11 1.84 19.08 8.59
C ASP A 11 2.91 18.59 7.60
N LEU A 12 2.51 17.84 6.56
CA LEU A 12 3.42 17.37 5.52
C LEU A 12 3.52 18.35 4.34
N GLY A 13 2.45 19.07 4.02
CA GLY A 13 2.39 19.98 2.88
C GLY A 13 2.56 19.27 1.52
N ILE A 14 2.11 18.02 1.41
CA ILE A 14 2.28 17.18 0.22
C ILE A 14 1.01 17.27 -0.63
N PRO A 15 1.10 17.40 -1.97
CA PRO A 15 -0.05 17.37 -2.85
C PRO A 15 -0.90 16.09 -2.70
N ASP A 16 -2.24 16.22 -2.79
CA ASP A 16 -3.17 15.10 -2.71
C ASP A 16 -2.96 14.06 -3.81
N ALA A 17 -2.46 14.48 -4.98
CA ALA A 17 -2.11 13.60 -6.09
C ALA A 17 -0.92 14.16 -6.87
N GLN A 18 -0.01 13.27 -7.24
CA GLN A 18 1.12 13.57 -8.13
C GLN A 18 1.13 12.62 -9.30
N LEU A 19 1.19 13.15 -10.51
CA LEU A 19 1.23 12.38 -11.74
C LEU A 19 2.60 12.57 -12.40
N LEU A 20 3.30 11.45 -12.63
CA LEU A 20 4.59 11.41 -13.29
C LEU A 20 4.42 10.74 -14.66
N PHE A 21 4.89 11.39 -15.72
CA PHE A 21 4.89 10.83 -17.07
C PHE A 21 6.30 10.37 -17.43
N PHE A 22 6.42 9.12 -17.84
CA PHE A 22 7.69 8.52 -18.22
C PHE A 22 7.68 8.22 -19.72
N ASP A 23 8.58 8.83 -20.45
CA ASP A 23 8.81 8.57 -21.87
C ASP A 23 9.89 7.51 -22.11
N ASN A 24 10.71 7.21 -21.08
CA ASN A 24 11.70 6.15 -21.09
C ASN A 24 11.51 5.24 -19.88
N VAL A 25 11.47 3.95 -20.13
CA VAL A 25 11.31 2.93 -19.08
C VAL A 25 12.31 1.81 -19.30
N VAL A 26 12.92 1.35 -18.20
CA VAL A 26 13.75 0.14 -18.19
C VAL A 26 12.98 -0.94 -17.43
N VAL A 27 12.73 -2.07 -18.10
CA VAL A 27 11.96 -3.19 -17.54
C VAL A 27 12.86 -4.41 -17.44
N PHE A 28 12.94 -5.00 -16.24
CA PHE A 28 13.58 -6.29 -16.03
C PHE A 28 12.53 -7.40 -15.96
N ASP A 29 12.50 -8.28 -16.95
CA ASP A 29 11.65 -9.48 -16.98
C ASP A 29 12.34 -10.61 -16.22
N HIS A 30 11.90 -10.84 -14.98
CA HIS A 30 12.48 -11.87 -14.11
C HIS A 30 12.25 -13.30 -14.63
N VAL A 31 11.17 -13.52 -15.39
CA VAL A 31 10.85 -14.85 -15.93
C VAL A 31 11.77 -15.19 -17.11
N ARG A 32 11.92 -14.23 -18.04
CA ARG A 32 12.77 -14.41 -19.23
C ARG A 32 14.22 -14.03 -19.00
N GLN A 33 14.57 -13.46 -17.83
CA GLN A 33 15.90 -12.94 -17.50
C GLN A 33 16.39 -11.93 -18.56
N ARG A 34 15.50 -11.03 -18.98
CA ARG A 34 15.77 -10.04 -20.01
C ARG A 34 15.51 -8.63 -19.49
N LEU A 35 16.30 -7.70 -19.99
CA LEU A 35 16.14 -6.28 -19.74
C LEU A 35 15.66 -5.62 -21.04
N TYR A 36 14.56 -4.88 -20.93
CA TYR A 36 14.01 -4.09 -22.02
C TYR A 36 14.23 -2.61 -21.73
N VAL A 37 14.70 -1.87 -22.74
CA VAL A 37 14.75 -0.40 -22.70
C VAL A 37 13.71 0.09 -23.71
N ILE A 38 12.74 0.83 -23.21
CA ILE A 38 11.58 1.29 -23.98
C ILE A 38 11.58 2.82 -24.00
N ALA A 39 11.45 3.41 -25.19
CA ALA A 39 11.19 4.82 -25.37
C ALA A 39 9.83 5.02 -26.05
N SER A 40 8.98 5.83 -25.45
CA SER A 40 7.66 6.19 -26.01
C SER A 40 7.77 7.37 -26.98
N LEU A 41 7.05 7.29 -28.10
CA LEU A 41 6.86 8.38 -29.05
C LEU A 41 5.44 8.92 -28.91
N PHE A 42 5.32 10.22 -28.63
CA PHE A 42 4.05 10.91 -28.63
C PHE A 42 3.84 11.55 -30.02
N THR A 43 3.03 10.90 -30.85
CA THR A 43 2.82 11.29 -32.24
C THR A 43 2.09 12.64 -32.42
N SER A 44 1.54 13.19 -31.34
CA SER A 44 1.00 14.55 -31.31
C SER A 44 2.09 15.65 -31.19
N ASP A 45 3.33 15.28 -30.87
CA ASP A 45 4.45 16.20 -30.82
C ASP A 45 5.05 16.34 -32.25
N ALA A 46 5.05 17.56 -32.78
CA ALA A 46 5.60 17.87 -34.09
C ALA A 46 7.12 17.57 -34.21
N HIS A 47 7.82 17.51 -33.09
CA HIS A 47 9.24 17.18 -32.99
C HIS A 47 9.53 15.72 -32.66
N ALA A 48 8.50 14.90 -32.46
CA ALA A 48 8.68 13.49 -32.18
C ALA A 48 9.24 12.76 -33.41
N SER A 49 10.44 12.21 -33.28
CA SER A 49 11.06 11.40 -34.33
C SER A 49 11.50 10.04 -33.82
N PHE A 50 11.49 9.07 -34.72
CA PHE A 50 11.99 7.71 -34.40
C PHE A 50 13.46 7.76 -34.02
N GLU A 51 14.27 8.57 -34.70
CA GLU A 51 15.70 8.74 -34.42
C GLU A 51 15.95 9.31 -33.01
N GLU A 52 15.09 10.20 -32.52
CA GLU A 52 15.23 10.70 -31.15
C GLU A 52 14.88 9.62 -30.11
N ALA A 53 13.87 8.81 -30.35
CA ALA A 53 13.56 7.67 -29.49
C ALA A 53 14.71 6.64 -29.46
N GLU A 54 15.31 6.35 -30.62
CA GLU A 54 16.47 5.46 -30.73
C GLU A 54 17.68 6.02 -29.95
N ARG A 55 17.99 7.30 -30.11
CA ARG A 55 19.05 7.97 -29.30
C ARG A 55 18.79 7.91 -27.81
N ARG A 56 17.53 8.00 -27.35
CA ARG A 56 17.17 7.86 -25.94
C ARG A 56 17.42 6.44 -25.43
N ILE A 57 17.10 5.43 -26.23
CA ILE A 57 17.36 4.02 -25.92
C ILE A 57 18.88 3.78 -25.82
N GLU A 58 19.67 4.24 -26.81
CA GLU A 58 21.12 4.09 -26.83
C GLU A 58 21.77 4.74 -25.60
N ARG A 59 21.39 5.99 -25.29
CA ARG A 59 21.88 6.67 -24.08
C ARG A 59 21.55 5.90 -22.79
N ALA A 60 20.34 5.33 -22.68
CA ALA A 60 19.96 4.52 -21.52
C ALA A 60 20.79 3.25 -21.42
N ILE A 61 21.04 2.57 -22.53
CA ILE A 61 21.89 1.36 -22.59
C ILE A 61 23.32 1.69 -22.17
N GLU A 62 23.90 2.78 -22.67
CA GLU A 62 25.27 3.17 -22.30
C GLU A 62 25.39 3.52 -20.82
N ARG A 63 24.38 4.21 -20.26
CA ARG A 63 24.34 4.48 -18.81
C ARG A 63 24.26 3.21 -18.00
N LEU A 64 23.47 2.22 -18.41
CA LEU A 64 23.35 0.94 -17.73
C LEU A 64 24.66 0.13 -17.77
N LYS A 65 25.35 0.11 -18.93
CA LYS A 65 26.65 -0.56 -19.07
C LYS A 65 27.74 0.10 -18.23
N GLY A 66 27.73 1.42 -18.14
CA GLY A 66 28.71 2.21 -17.38
C GLY A 66 28.41 2.32 -15.89
N ALA A 67 27.24 1.89 -15.44
CA ALA A 67 26.83 2.01 -14.05
C ALA A 67 27.69 1.12 -13.13
N ARG A 68 28.29 1.75 -12.12
CA ARG A 68 28.95 1.05 -11.00
C ARG A 68 28.12 1.31 -9.75
N ILE A 69 27.89 0.24 -8.99
CA ILE A 69 27.16 0.34 -7.72
C ILE A 69 28.15 -0.09 -6.63
N ASP A 70 28.52 0.84 -5.78
CA ASP A 70 29.25 0.53 -4.56
C ASP A 70 28.25 -0.04 -3.54
N LEU A 71 28.40 -1.34 -3.29
CA LEU A 71 27.57 -2.02 -2.30
C LEU A 71 28.12 -1.71 -0.91
N ILE A 72 27.50 -0.76 -0.22
CA ILE A 72 27.80 -0.50 1.18
C ILE A 72 27.14 -1.59 2.01
N PRO A 73 27.90 -2.33 2.86
CA PRO A 73 27.33 -3.30 3.80
C PRO A 73 26.31 -2.63 4.72
N MET A 74 25.19 -3.28 4.98
CA MET A 74 24.22 -2.78 5.93
C MET A 74 24.53 -3.27 7.33
N PRO A 75 24.50 -2.40 8.36
CA PRO A 75 24.68 -2.82 9.74
C PRO A 75 23.51 -3.68 10.22
N PRO A 76 23.64 -4.33 11.40
CA PRO A 76 22.53 -5.03 12.03
C PRO A 76 21.29 -4.13 12.20
N ALA A 77 20.11 -4.72 12.09
CA ALA A 77 18.84 -4.01 12.15
C ALA A 77 18.49 -3.61 13.59
N THR A 78 18.89 -2.42 14.02
CA THR A 78 18.40 -1.80 15.26
C THR A 78 17.22 -0.88 14.91
N PRO A 79 16.05 -1.01 15.55
CA PRO A 79 14.93 -0.13 15.28
C PRO A 79 15.28 1.34 15.59
N ALA A 80 14.91 2.24 14.67
CA ALA A 80 15.04 3.67 14.90
C ALA A 80 14.11 4.12 16.04
N GLU A 81 14.61 5.04 16.88
CA GLU A 81 13.76 5.79 17.79
C GLU A 81 12.96 6.83 16.99
N MET A 82 11.65 6.86 17.22
CA MET A 82 10.73 7.73 16.49
C MET A 82 9.68 8.28 17.45
N GLU A 83 9.32 9.55 17.23
CA GLU A 83 8.25 10.22 17.98
C GLU A 83 6.91 9.96 17.31
N SER A 84 5.91 9.57 18.11
CA SER A 84 4.52 9.42 17.66
C SER A 84 3.74 10.73 17.78
N ASN A 85 2.74 10.92 16.90
CA ASN A 85 1.77 12.00 17.01
C ASN A 85 0.68 11.74 18.07
N PHE A 86 0.68 10.56 18.68
CA PHE A 86 -0.17 10.19 19.81
C PHE A 86 0.64 9.54 20.92
N SER A 87 0.31 9.82 22.17
CA SER A 87 0.69 8.95 23.28
C SER A 87 -0.12 7.64 23.21
N ARG A 88 0.30 6.64 23.98
CA ARG A 88 -0.43 5.39 24.07
C ARG A 88 -1.84 5.60 24.59
N GLU A 89 -1.97 6.39 25.64
CA GLU A 89 -3.24 6.71 26.30
C GLU A 89 -4.21 7.43 25.35
N GLU A 90 -3.73 8.41 24.58
CA GLU A 90 -4.54 9.11 23.59
C GLU A 90 -5.03 8.19 22.48
N PHE A 91 -4.15 7.28 21.98
CA PHE A 91 -4.53 6.32 20.95
C PHE A 91 -5.57 5.31 21.48
N GLU A 92 -5.37 4.78 22.68
CA GLU A 92 -6.34 3.87 23.31
C GLU A 92 -7.70 4.58 23.57
N GLN A 93 -7.71 5.85 23.96
CA GLN A 93 -8.94 6.65 24.09
C GLN A 93 -9.62 6.87 22.73
N MET A 94 -8.87 7.10 21.67
CA MET A 94 -9.40 7.22 20.31
C MET A 94 -10.12 5.92 19.90
N ILE A 95 -9.55 4.75 20.22
CA ILE A 95 -10.20 3.45 19.98
C ILE A 95 -11.51 3.34 20.75
N LEU A 96 -11.56 3.73 22.01
CA LEU A 96 -12.78 3.67 22.81
C LEU A 96 -13.90 4.53 22.22
N ARG A 97 -13.58 5.75 21.72
CA ARG A 97 -14.55 6.61 21.01
C ARG A 97 -15.06 5.95 19.73
N ALA A 98 -14.17 5.33 18.96
CA ALA A 98 -14.58 4.60 17.75
C ALA A 98 -15.52 3.42 18.08
N LYS A 99 -15.30 2.73 19.19
CA LYS A 99 -16.21 1.66 19.67
C LYS A 99 -17.58 2.20 20.07
N GLU A 100 -17.68 3.43 20.61
CA GLU A 100 -18.96 4.08 20.86
C GLU A 100 -19.75 4.30 19.57
N GLU A 101 -19.08 4.73 18.48
CA GLU A 101 -19.71 4.90 17.16
C GLU A 101 -20.17 3.55 16.55
N ILE A 102 -19.41 2.47 16.80
CA ILE A 102 -19.81 1.11 16.39
C ILE A 102 -21.07 0.68 17.18
N ILE A 103 -21.11 0.92 18.48
CA ILE A 103 -22.27 0.61 19.34
C ILE A 103 -23.49 1.43 18.93
N ALA A 104 -23.29 2.68 18.54
CA ALA A 104 -24.34 3.55 18.03
C ALA A 104 -24.89 3.12 16.67
N GLY A 105 -24.20 2.19 15.98
CA GLY A 105 -24.62 1.67 14.66
C GLY A 105 -24.21 2.55 13.48
N GLU A 106 -23.31 3.49 13.69
CA GLU A 106 -22.80 4.39 12.65
C GLU A 106 -21.86 3.66 11.66
N ILE A 107 -21.06 2.73 12.18
CA ILE A 107 -20.08 1.94 11.43
C ILE A 107 -20.01 0.53 11.98
N PHE A 108 -19.50 -0.41 11.17
CA PHE A 108 -19.18 -1.78 11.61
C PHE A 108 -17.70 -1.93 11.95
N GLN A 109 -16.85 -1.20 11.22
CA GLN A 109 -15.40 -1.19 11.36
C GLN A 109 -14.84 0.16 10.95
N ILE A 110 -13.74 0.56 11.61
CA ILE A 110 -12.95 1.72 11.26
C ILE A 110 -11.45 1.40 11.41
N VAL A 111 -10.62 1.92 10.54
CA VAL A 111 -9.16 1.80 10.67
C VAL A 111 -8.59 3.10 11.21
N LEU A 112 -8.05 3.06 12.42
CA LEU A 112 -7.41 4.20 13.07
C LEU A 112 -5.90 4.05 13.04
N ALA A 113 -5.19 5.15 12.78
CA ALA A 113 -3.75 5.14 12.55
C ALA A 113 -3.03 6.18 13.40
N GLN A 114 -1.75 5.89 13.71
CA GLN A 114 -0.80 6.84 14.27
C GLN A 114 0.43 6.94 13.38
N ARG A 115 1.12 8.07 13.45
CA ARG A 115 2.28 8.38 12.64
C ARG A 115 3.48 8.69 13.51
N TRP A 116 4.61 8.08 13.19
CA TRP A 116 5.90 8.33 13.82
C TRP A 116 6.82 9.10 12.89
N SER A 117 7.71 9.92 13.46
CA SER A 117 8.72 10.65 12.71
C SER A 117 10.09 10.59 13.36
N THR A 118 11.14 10.68 12.54
CA THR A 118 12.54 10.82 12.98
C THR A 118 13.32 11.64 11.95
N PRO A 119 14.35 12.39 12.33
CA PRO A 119 15.25 13.03 11.37
C PRO A 119 15.83 12.02 10.38
N PHE A 120 15.81 12.34 9.08
CA PHE A 120 16.32 11.46 8.03
C PHE A 120 16.72 12.26 6.79
N ASP A 121 17.87 11.92 6.22
CA ASP A 121 18.38 12.54 5.01
C ASP A 121 17.73 11.87 3.77
N PRO A 122 16.96 12.59 2.94
CA PRO A 122 16.36 12.03 1.73
C PRO A 122 17.37 11.47 0.71
N ALA A 123 18.65 11.88 0.78
CA ALA A 123 19.71 11.30 -0.05
C ALA A 123 19.89 9.81 0.19
N ASP A 124 19.60 9.33 1.40
CA ASP A 124 19.70 7.93 1.81
C ASP A 124 18.49 7.06 1.40
N ALA A 125 17.54 7.59 0.62
CA ALA A 125 16.34 6.88 0.22
C ALA A 125 16.61 5.54 -0.49
N LEU A 126 17.68 5.45 -1.32
CA LEU A 126 18.04 4.19 -1.97
C LEU A 126 18.57 3.16 -0.96
N SER A 127 19.34 3.60 0.03
CA SER A 127 19.81 2.73 1.13
C SER A 127 18.62 2.22 1.94
N LEU A 128 17.64 3.09 2.22
CA LEU A 128 16.40 2.70 2.90
C LEU A 128 15.58 1.68 2.08
N TYR A 129 15.45 1.89 0.77
CA TYR A 129 14.79 0.92 -0.10
C TYR A 129 15.48 -0.44 -0.08
N ARG A 130 16.82 -0.47 -0.12
CA ARG A 130 17.61 -1.71 -0.06
C ARG A 130 17.44 -2.42 1.28
N ALA A 131 17.49 -1.68 2.39
CA ALA A 131 17.25 -2.22 3.73
C ALA A 131 15.84 -2.81 3.84
N LEU A 132 14.82 -2.06 3.43
CA LEU A 132 13.43 -2.50 3.49
C LEU A 132 13.19 -3.75 2.63
N ARG A 133 13.73 -3.78 1.41
CA ARG A 133 13.65 -4.94 0.52
C ARG A 133 14.25 -6.21 1.13
N SER A 134 15.32 -6.10 1.92
CA SER A 134 15.96 -7.25 2.56
C SER A 134 15.19 -7.77 3.77
N ILE A 135 14.55 -6.85 4.52
CA ILE A 135 13.82 -7.18 5.75
C ILE A 135 12.40 -7.65 5.46
N ASN A 136 11.72 -6.99 4.53
CA ASN A 136 10.29 -7.17 4.25
C ASN A 136 10.01 -7.23 2.75
N PRO A 137 10.40 -8.30 2.05
CA PRO A 137 10.05 -8.48 0.65
C PRO A 137 8.53 -8.55 0.51
N SER A 138 7.98 -7.73 -0.39
CA SER A 138 6.54 -7.61 -0.62
C SER A 138 6.24 -7.56 -2.12
N PRO A 139 5.01 -7.87 -2.56
CA PRO A 139 4.65 -7.84 -3.98
C PRO A 139 4.86 -6.48 -4.65
N TYR A 140 4.69 -5.40 -3.89
CA TYR A 140 4.86 -4.03 -4.37
C TYR A 140 6.00 -3.33 -3.63
N LEU A 141 7.19 -3.40 -4.20
CA LEU A 141 8.34 -2.66 -3.71
C LEU A 141 8.56 -1.45 -4.61
N PHE A 142 8.62 -0.25 -4.03
CA PHE A 142 8.80 0.96 -4.80
C PHE A 142 9.68 2.00 -4.09
N LEU A 143 10.38 2.78 -4.90
CA LEU A 143 11.04 4.01 -4.53
C LEU A 143 10.59 5.06 -5.54
N LEU A 144 9.75 6.01 -5.11
CA LEU A 144 9.28 7.12 -5.93
C LEU A 144 9.86 8.41 -5.38
N ARG A 145 10.57 9.13 -6.23
CA ARG A 145 11.17 10.42 -5.87
C ARG A 145 10.54 11.51 -6.72
N THR A 146 9.92 12.47 -6.08
CA THR A 146 9.38 13.68 -6.70
C THR A 146 10.13 14.91 -6.18
N SER A 147 9.71 16.12 -6.58
CA SER A 147 10.25 17.36 -6.03
C SER A 147 9.95 17.55 -4.54
N ASP A 148 8.79 17.07 -4.09
CA ASP A 148 8.23 17.43 -2.78
C ASP A 148 8.35 16.29 -1.77
N VAL A 149 8.35 15.04 -2.25
CA VAL A 149 8.35 13.85 -1.40
C VAL A 149 9.09 12.69 -2.04
N THR A 150 9.70 11.86 -1.20
CA THR A 150 10.18 10.54 -1.62
C THR A 150 9.43 9.47 -0.85
N LEU A 151 8.83 8.51 -1.57
CA LEU A 151 8.16 7.35 -0.99
C LEU A 151 9.04 6.12 -1.15
N VAL A 152 9.26 5.41 -0.04
CA VAL A 152 9.97 4.12 -0.02
C VAL A 152 9.05 3.09 0.61
N GLY A 153 8.53 2.17 -0.20
CA GLY A 153 7.47 1.27 0.25
C GLY A 153 7.69 -0.20 -0.08
N ALA A 154 7.09 -1.04 0.75
CA ALA A 154 6.99 -2.49 0.61
C ALA A 154 5.55 -2.92 0.90
N SER A 155 4.62 -2.52 0.03
CA SER A 155 3.20 -2.79 0.21
C SER A 155 2.86 -4.25 -0.10
N PRO A 156 2.15 -4.94 0.80
CA PRO A 156 1.69 -6.29 0.54
C PRO A 156 0.38 -6.34 -0.24
N GLU A 157 -0.34 -5.21 -0.36
CA GLU A 157 -1.75 -5.21 -0.74
C GLU A 157 -2.03 -4.46 -2.03
N MET A 158 -2.61 -5.18 -3.00
CA MET A 158 -3.15 -4.60 -4.22
C MET A 158 -4.38 -3.75 -3.91
N LEU A 159 -4.44 -2.52 -4.46
CA LEU A 159 -5.68 -1.78 -4.47
C LEU A 159 -6.60 -2.32 -5.57
N VAL A 160 -6.17 -2.21 -6.82
CA VAL A 160 -6.85 -2.75 -7.99
C VAL A 160 -5.90 -2.91 -9.16
N ARG A 161 -6.12 -3.92 -9.97
CA ARG A 161 -5.43 -4.17 -11.25
C ARG A 161 -6.44 -4.18 -12.38
N VAL A 162 -6.06 -3.65 -13.53
CA VAL A 162 -6.84 -3.75 -14.78
C VAL A 162 -5.94 -4.25 -15.89
N SER A 163 -6.31 -5.37 -16.50
CA SER A 163 -5.65 -5.96 -17.65
C SER A 163 -6.63 -6.06 -18.80
N GLY A 164 -6.49 -5.20 -19.82
CA GLY A 164 -7.49 -5.04 -20.87
C GLY A 164 -8.83 -4.58 -20.31
N LYS A 165 -9.81 -5.47 -20.25
CA LYS A 165 -11.14 -5.20 -19.69
C LYS A 165 -11.39 -5.92 -18.36
N LEU A 166 -10.47 -6.74 -17.90
CA LEU A 166 -10.59 -7.45 -16.62
C LEU A 166 -10.05 -6.57 -15.49
N ALA A 167 -10.89 -6.26 -14.53
CA ALA A 167 -10.54 -5.60 -13.28
C ALA A 167 -10.48 -6.63 -12.15
N GLU A 168 -9.50 -6.52 -11.26
CA GLU A 168 -9.25 -7.47 -10.18
C GLU A 168 -8.88 -6.73 -8.89
N THR A 169 -9.40 -7.22 -7.76
CA THR A 169 -8.91 -6.85 -6.43
C THR A 169 -8.75 -8.12 -5.59
N ARG A 170 -7.86 -8.07 -4.60
CA ARG A 170 -7.51 -9.22 -3.78
C ARG A 170 -7.65 -8.88 -2.30
N PRO A 171 -8.85 -8.97 -1.73
CA PRO A 171 -9.03 -8.86 -0.29
C PRO A 171 -8.15 -9.87 0.47
N ILE A 172 -7.40 -9.37 1.42
CA ILE A 172 -6.52 -10.14 2.30
C ILE A 172 -6.98 -9.87 3.72
N ALA A 173 -7.28 -10.93 4.48
CA ALA A 173 -7.59 -10.85 5.89
C ALA A 173 -6.93 -12.01 6.64
N GLY A 174 -6.91 -11.94 7.95
CA GLY A 174 -6.28 -12.94 8.79
C GLY A 174 -4.77 -13.04 8.55
N THR A 175 -4.02 -13.04 9.62
CA THR A 175 -2.57 -13.19 9.55
C THR A 175 -2.11 -14.10 10.66
N LEU A 176 -1.48 -15.20 10.30
CA LEU A 176 -0.78 -16.07 11.25
C LEU A 176 0.70 -16.18 10.84
N PRO A 177 1.61 -16.36 11.82
CA PRO A 177 3.00 -16.66 11.51
C PRO A 177 3.12 -18.04 10.84
N ARG A 178 4.24 -18.27 10.18
CA ARG A 178 4.62 -19.60 9.67
C ARG A 178 5.00 -20.52 10.81
N GLY A 179 4.65 -21.79 10.69
CA GLY A 179 5.10 -22.84 11.60
C GLY A 179 6.59 -23.14 11.43
N ALA A 180 7.25 -23.57 12.49
CA ALA A 180 8.64 -24.03 12.43
C ALA A 180 8.79 -25.35 11.65
N THR A 181 7.71 -26.14 11.54
CA THR A 181 7.63 -27.38 10.79
C THR A 181 6.45 -27.38 9.83
N HIS A 182 6.48 -28.27 8.84
CA HIS A 182 5.37 -28.41 7.88
C HIS A 182 4.05 -28.84 8.57
N GLU A 183 4.13 -29.64 9.62
CA GLU A 183 2.96 -30.07 10.37
C GLU A 183 2.35 -28.93 11.19
N GLU A 184 3.18 -28.12 11.83
CA GLU A 184 2.75 -26.90 12.54
C GLU A 184 2.14 -25.89 11.57
N ASP A 185 2.72 -25.72 10.38
CA ASP A 185 2.18 -24.87 9.32
C ASP A 185 0.76 -25.28 8.92
N LYS A 186 0.50 -26.59 8.77
CA LYS A 186 -0.84 -27.11 8.48
C LYS A 186 -1.84 -26.87 9.62
N GLN A 187 -1.39 -27.02 10.86
CA GLN A 187 -2.24 -26.76 12.03
C GLN A 187 -2.62 -25.27 12.13
N LEU A 188 -1.66 -24.37 11.88
CA LEU A 188 -1.91 -22.93 11.84
C LEU A 188 -2.85 -22.55 10.69
N GLU A 189 -2.68 -23.16 9.51
CA GLU A 189 -3.61 -22.98 8.38
C GLU A 189 -5.03 -23.42 8.74
N ALA A 190 -5.17 -24.63 9.30
CA ALA A 190 -6.48 -25.16 9.71
C ALA A 190 -7.14 -24.23 10.75
N ARG A 191 -6.36 -23.70 11.69
CA ARG A 191 -6.82 -22.73 12.68
C ARG A 191 -7.28 -21.41 12.02
N LEU A 192 -6.50 -20.87 11.08
CA LEU A 192 -6.83 -19.65 10.35
C LEU A 192 -8.15 -19.78 9.57
N VAL A 193 -8.30 -20.88 8.84
CA VAL A 193 -9.51 -21.17 8.06
C VAL A 193 -10.75 -21.37 8.94
N ALA A 194 -10.58 -21.91 10.14
CA ALA A 194 -11.67 -22.20 11.08
C ALA A 194 -12.05 -21.00 11.97
N ASP A 195 -11.25 -19.94 12.02
CA ASP A 195 -11.48 -18.80 12.90
C ASP A 195 -12.72 -17.99 12.48
N PRO A 196 -13.78 -17.90 13.31
CA PRO A 196 -15.01 -17.23 12.94
C PRO A 196 -14.85 -15.71 12.75
N LYS A 197 -13.96 -15.09 13.55
CA LYS A 197 -13.70 -13.62 13.48
C LYS A 197 -13.00 -13.28 12.17
N GLU A 198 -11.90 -13.98 11.86
CA GLU A 198 -11.15 -13.79 10.62
C GLU A 198 -12.02 -14.04 9.38
N ASN A 199 -12.89 -15.05 9.45
CA ASN A 199 -13.85 -15.35 8.39
C ASN A 199 -14.90 -14.26 8.19
N ALA A 200 -15.42 -13.67 9.27
CA ALA A 200 -16.40 -12.59 9.20
C ALA A 200 -15.76 -11.30 8.62
N GLU A 201 -14.56 -10.95 9.09
CA GLU A 201 -13.79 -9.82 8.56
C GLU A 201 -13.47 -10.02 7.08
N HIS A 202 -12.98 -11.20 6.71
CA HIS A 202 -12.67 -11.53 5.32
C HIS A 202 -13.89 -11.41 4.40
N LEU A 203 -15.04 -11.93 4.84
CA LEU A 203 -16.29 -11.82 4.06
C LEU A 203 -16.69 -10.36 3.84
N MET A 204 -16.57 -9.52 4.86
CA MET A 204 -16.84 -8.08 4.76
C MET A 204 -15.91 -7.41 3.74
N LEU A 205 -14.61 -7.73 3.74
CA LEU A 205 -13.66 -7.17 2.77
C LEU A 205 -13.93 -7.66 1.34
N VAL A 206 -14.36 -8.91 1.17
CA VAL A 206 -14.78 -9.45 -0.12
C VAL A 206 -16.01 -8.71 -0.64
N ASP A 207 -17.02 -8.47 0.20
CA ASP A 207 -18.22 -7.72 -0.18
C ASP A 207 -17.89 -6.26 -0.53
N LEU A 208 -16.97 -5.65 0.20
CA LEU A 208 -16.46 -4.32 -0.11
C LEU A 208 -15.81 -4.27 -1.50
N GLY A 209 -14.92 -5.23 -1.80
CA GLY A 209 -14.28 -5.35 -3.12
C GLY A 209 -15.30 -5.61 -4.25
N ARG A 210 -16.33 -6.43 -3.99
CA ARG A 210 -17.44 -6.64 -4.93
C ARG A 210 -18.21 -5.35 -5.18
N ASN A 211 -18.50 -4.58 -4.15
CA ASN A 211 -19.19 -3.29 -4.26
C ASN A 211 -18.36 -2.28 -5.05
N ASP A 212 -17.07 -2.15 -4.73
CA ASP A 212 -16.17 -1.21 -5.40
C ASP A 212 -16.05 -1.51 -6.91
N LEU A 213 -15.80 -2.76 -7.28
CA LEU A 213 -15.77 -3.17 -8.68
C LEU A 213 -17.16 -3.07 -9.35
N GLY A 214 -18.23 -3.36 -8.62
CA GLY A 214 -19.60 -3.32 -9.12
C GLY A 214 -20.02 -1.95 -9.67
N ARG A 215 -19.45 -0.87 -9.16
CA ARG A 215 -19.73 0.51 -9.62
C ARG A 215 -19.32 0.74 -11.06
N VAL A 216 -18.33 0.02 -11.58
CA VAL A 216 -17.78 0.17 -12.94
C VAL A 216 -17.89 -1.08 -13.80
N ALA A 217 -18.38 -2.17 -13.25
CA ALA A 217 -18.50 -3.46 -13.91
C ALA A 217 -19.65 -3.51 -14.92
N ALA A 218 -19.51 -4.36 -15.92
CA ALA A 218 -20.64 -4.81 -16.72
C ALA A 218 -21.60 -5.64 -15.85
N SER A 219 -22.91 -5.46 -16.07
CA SER A 219 -23.92 -6.16 -15.27
C SER A 219 -23.69 -7.67 -15.26
N GLY A 220 -23.76 -8.28 -14.07
CA GLY A 220 -23.58 -9.71 -13.87
C GLY A 220 -22.14 -10.21 -14.02
N SER A 221 -21.13 -9.32 -14.22
CA SER A 221 -19.75 -9.75 -14.45
C SER A 221 -18.87 -9.80 -13.18
N VAL A 222 -19.38 -9.31 -12.03
CA VAL A 222 -18.63 -9.41 -10.76
C VAL A 222 -18.67 -10.85 -10.29
N ALA A 223 -17.51 -11.44 -10.13
CA ALA A 223 -17.37 -12.82 -9.67
C ALA A 223 -16.29 -12.93 -8.60
N VAL A 224 -16.45 -13.92 -7.74
CA VAL A 224 -15.50 -14.29 -6.70
C VAL A 224 -14.91 -15.62 -7.08
N SER A 225 -13.60 -15.69 -7.14
CA SER A 225 -12.87 -16.94 -7.37
C SER A 225 -11.85 -17.17 -6.26
N GLU A 226 -11.43 -18.42 -6.09
CA GLU A 226 -10.47 -18.80 -5.04
C GLU A 226 -10.85 -18.26 -3.66
N PHE A 227 -12.13 -18.47 -3.29
CA PHE A 227 -12.68 -17.94 -2.05
C PHE A 227 -12.00 -18.54 -0.82
N ARG A 228 -11.41 -17.69 0.03
CA ARG A 228 -10.76 -18.06 1.30
C ARG A 228 -9.66 -19.11 1.12
N HIS A 229 -8.81 -18.98 0.13
CA HIS A 229 -7.61 -19.81 0.07
C HIS A 229 -6.48 -19.24 0.92
N VAL A 230 -5.61 -20.10 1.41
CA VAL A 230 -4.46 -19.67 2.23
C VAL A 230 -3.24 -19.47 1.35
N GLU A 231 -2.71 -18.26 1.33
CA GLU A 231 -1.42 -17.95 0.75
C GLU A 231 -0.33 -17.91 1.81
N ARG A 232 0.78 -18.61 1.52
CA ARG A 232 1.95 -18.69 2.41
C ARG A 232 3.06 -17.82 1.86
N TYR A 233 3.50 -16.89 2.70
CA TYR A 233 4.67 -16.06 2.45
C TYR A 233 5.85 -16.54 3.30
N SER A 234 6.99 -15.85 3.24
CA SER A 234 8.20 -16.26 3.96
C SER A 234 8.03 -16.33 5.48
N HIS A 235 7.23 -15.43 6.06
CA HIS A 235 7.08 -15.29 7.53
C HIS A 235 5.64 -15.39 8.03
N VAL A 236 4.66 -15.27 7.14
CA VAL A 236 3.24 -15.25 7.47
C VAL A 236 2.41 -16.03 6.46
N MET A 237 1.18 -16.36 6.84
CA MET A 237 0.13 -16.85 5.95
C MET A 237 -1.12 -15.98 6.10
N HIS A 238 -1.88 -15.85 5.02
CA HIS A 238 -3.09 -15.03 4.95
C HIS A 238 -4.24 -15.79 4.31
N LEU A 239 -5.47 -15.42 4.68
CA LEU A 239 -6.67 -15.72 3.89
C LEU A 239 -6.78 -14.73 2.74
N VAL A 240 -6.92 -15.23 1.53
CA VAL A 240 -6.99 -14.44 0.30
C VAL A 240 -8.20 -14.87 -0.52
N THR A 241 -8.82 -13.92 -1.17
CA THR A 241 -9.90 -14.15 -2.15
C THR A 241 -9.67 -13.29 -3.37
N ASN A 242 -9.91 -13.81 -4.56
CA ASN A 242 -9.87 -13.02 -5.78
C ASN A 242 -11.29 -12.56 -6.15
N VAL A 243 -11.46 -11.26 -6.30
CA VAL A 243 -12.68 -10.65 -6.83
C VAL A 243 -12.34 -10.01 -8.16
N HIS A 244 -13.09 -10.37 -9.19
CA HIS A 244 -12.85 -9.83 -10.53
C HIS A 244 -14.15 -9.43 -11.22
N ALA A 245 -14.03 -8.52 -12.18
CA ALA A 245 -15.15 -8.03 -12.97
C ALA A 245 -14.68 -7.59 -14.35
N ARG A 246 -15.57 -7.65 -15.33
CA ARG A 246 -15.32 -7.04 -16.62
C ARG A 246 -15.80 -5.58 -16.59
N LEU A 247 -14.93 -4.65 -16.96
CA LEU A 247 -15.30 -3.23 -17.07
C LEU A 247 -16.43 -3.04 -18.09
N ARG A 248 -17.43 -2.26 -17.70
CA ARG A 248 -18.53 -1.86 -18.56
C ARG A 248 -18.00 -1.02 -19.74
N GLU A 249 -18.68 -1.08 -20.86
CA GLU A 249 -18.37 -0.24 -22.01
C GLU A 249 -18.31 1.25 -21.64
N GLY A 250 -17.34 1.98 -22.19
CA GLY A 250 -17.08 3.37 -21.86
C GLY A 250 -16.34 3.59 -20.53
N ARG A 251 -16.08 2.56 -19.72
CA ARG A 251 -15.26 2.66 -18.50
C ARG A 251 -13.82 2.31 -18.76
N THR A 252 -12.93 3.05 -18.09
CA THR A 252 -11.48 2.97 -18.20
C THR A 252 -10.86 2.41 -16.91
N ALA A 253 -9.55 2.14 -16.95
CA ALA A 253 -8.79 1.80 -15.75
C ALA A 253 -8.80 2.93 -14.70
N VAL A 254 -8.88 4.20 -15.13
CA VAL A 254 -9.00 5.35 -14.23
C VAL A 254 -10.33 5.32 -13.48
N ASP A 255 -11.46 5.05 -14.19
CA ASP A 255 -12.75 4.91 -13.52
C ASP A 255 -12.73 3.78 -12.48
N CYS A 256 -12.06 2.67 -12.81
CA CYS A 256 -11.91 1.53 -11.92
C CYS A 256 -11.07 1.89 -10.68
N PHE A 257 -9.95 2.57 -10.87
CA PHE A 257 -9.12 3.05 -9.77
C PHE A 257 -9.92 3.95 -8.83
N LEU A 258 -10.63 4.94 -9.37
CA LEU A 258 -11.45 5.87 -8.59
C LEU A 258 -12.62 5.19 -7.87
N SER A 259 -13.15 4.08 -8.40
CA SER A 259 -14.22 3.33 -7.72
C SER A 259 -13.73 2.54 -6.49
N CYS A 260 -12.46 2.10 -6.52
CA CYS A 260 -11.84 1.35 -5.42
C CYS A 260 -11.15 2.25 -4.40
N PHE A 261 -10.82 3.50 -4.77
CA PHE A 261 -10.10 4.44 -3.93
C PHE A 261 -11.04 5.27 -3.02
N PRO A 262 -10.64 5.49 -1.74
CA PRO A 262 -9.56 4.82 -1.03
C PRO A 262 -9.94 3.39 -0.64
N ALA A 263 -8.90 2.59 -0.30
CA ALA A 263 -9.11 1.20 0.11
C ALA A 263 -9.95 1.09 1.37
N GLY A 264 -10.93 0.17 1.37
CA GLY A 264 -11.76 -0.07 2.54
C GLY A 264 -11.00 -0.68 3.72
N THR A 265 -9.94 -1.44 3.43
CA THR A 265 -9.02 -2.00 4.43
C THR A 265 -8.22 -0.94 5.18
N LEU A 266 -8.23 0.31 4.72
CA LEU A 266 -7.59 1.46 5.37
C LEU A 266 -8.60 2.54 5.84
N THR A 267 -9.87 2.34 5.57
CA THR A 267 -10.94 3.27 5.97
C THR A 267 -11.93 2.62 6.93
N GLY A 268 -12.79 1.78 6.44
CA GLY A 268 -13.78 1.05 7.23
C GLY A 268 -15.07 0.81 6.46
N ALA A 269 -16.09 0.38 7.19
CA ALA A 269 -17.40 0.05 6.64
C ALA A 269 -18.54 0.58 7.52
N PRO A 270 -19.51 1.36 6.97
CA PRO A 270 -19.57 1.93 5.63
C PRO A 270 -18.46 2.94 5.35
N LYS A 271 -17.87 2.89 4.15
CA LYS A 271 -16.63 3.62 3.80
C LYS A 271 -16.71 5.13 4.06
N ILE A 272 -17.76 5.80 3.62
CA ILE A 272 -17.88 7.27 3.73
C ILE A 272 -17.95 7.68 5.19
N ARG A 273 -18.83 7.03 5.99
CA ARG A 273 -18.98 7.34 7.40
C ARG A 273 -17.69 7.08 8.19
N ALA A 274 -17.00 5.99 7.88
CA ALA A 274 -15.69 5.70 8.47
C ALA A 274 -14.66 6.81 8.17
N MET A 275 -14.62 7.33 6.93
CA MET A 275 -13.72 8.44 6.59
C MET A 275 -14.06 9.74 7.32
N GLU A 276 -15.35 10.06 7.52
CA GLU A 276 -15.78 11.20 8.33
C GLU A 276 -15.30 11.09 9.78
N LEU A 277 -15.41 9.89 10.35
CA LEU A 277 -14.96 9.63 11.72
C LEU A 277 -13.43 9.64 11.85
N ILE A 278 -12.72 9.15 10.84
CA ILE A 278 -11.25 9.24 10.78
C ILE A 278 -10.80 10.69 10.83
N ASP A 279 -11.44 11.58 10.06
CA ASP A 279 -11.13 13.02 10.09
C ASP A 279 -11.42 13.65 11.48
N GLN A 280 -12.40 13.15 12.22
CA GLN A 280 -12.72 13.64 13.56
C GLN A 280 -11.81 13.11 14.66
N LEU A 281 -11.29 11.89 14.49
CA LEU A 281 -10.57 11.14 15.54
C LEU A 281 -9.05 11.26 15.42
N GLU A 282 -8.50 11.24 14.21
CA GLU A 282 -7.06 11.44 13.98
C GLU A 282 -6.73 12.94 14.09
N ASN A 283 -5.50 13.29 14.45
CA ASN A 283 -5.08 14.67 14.73
C ASN A 283 -4.25 15.32 13.63
N VAL A 284 -3.97 14.60 12.53
CA VAL A 284 -3.22 15.07 11.36
C VAL A 284 -3.77 14.42 10.09
N ARG A 285 -3.63 15.08 8.94
CA ARG A 285 -3.91 14.48 7.64
C ARG A 285 -3.02 13.28 7.38
N ARG A 286 -3.57 12.23 6.81
CA ARG A 286 -2.84 10.98 6.52
C ARG A 286 -1.75 11.16 5.45
N GLY A 287 -1.88 12.15 4.57
CA GLY A 287 -1.02 12.30 3.42
C GLY A 287 -1.03 11.04 2.53
N PRO A 288 0.13 10.53 2.10
CA PRO A 288 0.21 9.34 1.26
C PRO A 288 -0.27 8.04 1.94
N TYR A 289 -0.32 7.96 3.27
CA TYR A 289 -0.74 6.75 3.98
C TYR A 289 -2.21 6.42 3.71
N GLY A 290 -2.50 5.16 3.37
CA GLY A 290 -3.85 4.73 2.97
C GLY A 290 -4.28 5.20 1.59
N GLY A 291 -3.42 5.97 0.90
CA GLY A 291 -3.56 6.31 -0.50
C GLY A 291 -3.12 5.17 -1.42
N ALA A 292 -2.65 5.49 -2.61
CA ALA A 292 -2.21 4.49 -3.58
C ALA A 292 -0.97 4.91 -4.36
N VAL A 293 -0.14 3.93 -4.70
CA VAL A 293 0.86 4.02 -5.76
C VAL A 293 0.34 3.23 -6.94
N ALA A 294 0.26 3.86 -8.10
CA ALA A 294 -0.33 3.28 -9.30
C ALA A 294 0.54 3.48 -10.53
N TYR A 295 0.55 2.47 -11.40
CA TYR A 295 1.15 2.50 -12.72
C TYR A 295 0.05 2.39 -13.77
N PHE A 296 -0.12 3.43 -14.58
CA PHE A 296 -1.05 3.44 -15.72
C PHE A 296 -0.25 3.28 -17.02
N GLY A 297 -0.47 2.18 -17.71
CA GLY A 297 0.13 1.95 -19.03
C GLY A 297 -0.63 2.67 -20.15
N PHE A 298 0.08 3.11 -21.18
CA PHE A 298 -0.55 3.70 -22.37
C PHE A 298 -1.49 2.73 -23.13
N SER A 299 -1.38 1.42 -22.86
CA SER A 299 -2.31 0.39 -23.35
C SER A 299 -3.66 0.37 -22.63
N GLY A 300 -3.86 1.21 -21.59
CA GLY A 300 -5.06 1.23 -20.77
C GLY A 300 -5.05 0.24 -19.60
N ASN A 301 -3.93 -0.45 -19.38
CA ASN A 301 -3.74 -1.30 -18.20
C ASN A 301 -3.37 -0.47 -16.96
N LEU A 302 -3.67 -1.02 -15.78
CA LEU A 302 -3.38 -0.44 -14.48
C LEU A 302 -2.87 -1.54 -13.55
N ASP A 303 -1.86 -1.20 -12.77
CA ASP A 303 -1.50 -1.94 -11.56
C ASP A 303 -1.31 -0.96 -10.42
N SER A 304 -1.87 -1.24 -9.24
CA SER A 304 -1.81 -0.33 -8.11
C SER A 304 -1.77 -1.07 -6.78
N CYS A 305 -1.09 -0.48 -5.83
CA CYS A 305 -1.07 -0.95 -4.44
C CYS A 305 -1.52 0.14 -3.48
N ILE A 306 -1.95 -0.27 -2.31
CA ILE A 306 -2.26 0.63 -1.21
C ILE A 306 -0.95 1.14 -0.61
N THR A 307 -0.88 2.44 -0.29
CA THR A 307 0.31 3.02 0.35
C THR A 307 0.32 2.71 1.84
N ILE A 308 0.77 1.51 2.16
CA ILE A 308 1.06 1.00 3.50
C ILE A 308 2.46 0.41 3.55
N ARG A 309 3.00 0.19 4.73
CA ARG A 309 4.41 -0.25 4.89
C ARG A 309 5.36 0.65 4.09
N THR A 310 5.09 1.96 4.13
CA THR A 310 5.76 2.98 3.34
C THR A 310 6.35 4.05 4.24
N ALA A 311 7.63 4.35 4.06
CA ALA A 311 8.26 5.53 4.62
C ALA A 311 8.03 6.72 3.69
N ILE A 312 7.60 7.83 4.25
CA ILE A 312 7.43 9.12 3.58
C ILE A 312 8.62 9.98 3.98
N LEU A 313 9.45 10.37 3.02
CA LEU A 313 10.61 11.23 3.27
C LEU A 313 10.27 12.64 2.80
N ALA A 314 10.10 13.55 3.73
CA ALA A 314 9.77 14.95 3.49
C ALA A 314 10.30 15.81 4.65
N ASN A 315 10.55 17.09 4.39
CA ASN A 315 10.92 18.08 5.41
C ASN A 315 12.11 17.64 6.31
N GLY A 316 13.09 16.91 5.75
CA GLY A 316 14.25 16.41 6.49
C GLY A 316 13.95 15.29 7.47
N LYS A 317 12.79 14.65 7.38
CA LYS A 317 12.34 13.56 8.26
C LYS A 317 11.89 12.35 7.45
N ALA A 318 11.92 11.18 8.10
CA ALA A 318 11.20 9.99 7.68
C ALA A 318 9.95 9.84 8.55
N TYR A 319 8.80 9.69 7.90
CA TYR A 319 7.53 9.41 8.55
C TYR A 319 7.10 7.97 8.25
N VAL A 320 6.61 7.29 9.27
CA VAL A 320 6.05 5.94 9.19
C VAL A 320 4.66 5.99 9.80
N GLN A 321 3.65 5.47 9.11
CA GLN A 321 2.28 5.43 9.60
C GLN A 321 1.74 4.00 9.54
N ALA A 322 1.01 3.61 10.58
CA ALA A 322 0.34 2.32 10.65
C ALA A 322 -0.94 2.45 11.46
N GLY A 323 -1.92 1.63 11.12
CA GLY A 323 -3.23 1.60 11.77
C GLY A 323 -3.70 0.18 12.06
N ALA A 324 -4.72 0.11 12.91
CA ALA A 324 -5.42 -1.11 13.27
C ALA A 324 -6.90 -1.00 12.93
N GLY A 325 -7.52 -2.11 12.58
CA GLY A 325 -8.94 -2.22 12.28
C GLY A 325 -9.75 -2.40 13.55
N ILE A 326 -10.53 -1.41 13.92
CA ILE A 326 -11.31 -1.40 15.14
C ILE A 326 -12.71 -1.94 14.86
N VAL A 327 -13.09 -2.95 15.61
CA VAL A 327 -14.42 -3.58 15.64
C VAL A 327 -14.96 -3.61 17.07
N TYR A 328 -16.20 -4.06 17.23
CA TYR A 328 -16.85 -4.11 18.54
C TYR A 328 -16.02 -4.79 19.63
N ASP A 329 -15.39 -5.94 19.34
CA ASP A 329 -14.60 -6.75 20.28
C ASP A 329 -13.13 -6.30 20.38
N SER A 330 -12.72 -5.23 19.70
CA SER A 330 -11.33 -4.75 19.75
C SER A 330 -10.92 -4.35 21.17
N ASP A 331 -9.71 -4.78 21.55
CA ASP A 331 -9.04 -4.41 22.80
C ASP A 331 -8.06 -3.26 22.52
N PRO A 332 -8.21 -2.08 23.16
CA PRO A 332 -7.38 -0.92 22.87
C PRO A 332 -5.87 -1.16 22.97
N ALA A 333 -5.43 -1.93 23.97
CA ALA A 333 -4.01 -2.20 24.16
C ALA A 333 -3.45 -3.12 23.06
N ARG A 334 -4.23 -4.07 22.59
CA ARG A 334 -3.86 -4.96 21.48
C ARG A 334 -3.80 -4.20 20.16
N GLU A 335 -4.78 -3.36 19.89
CA GLU A 335 -4.81 -2.57 18.65
C GLU A 335 -3.66 -1.54 18.62
N PHE A 336 -3.32 -0.94 19.76
CA PHE A 336 -2.12 -0.11 19.87
C PHE A 336 -0.86 -0.93 19.54
N GLN A 337 -0.71 -2.13 20.13
CA GLN A 337 0.43 -3.01 19.85
C GLN A 337 0.48 -3.42 18.36
N GLU A 338 -0.65 -3.67 17.74
CA GLU A 338 -0.74 -3.99 16.31
C GLU A 338 -0.14 -2.88 15.43
N THR A 339 -0.38 -1.60 15.77
CA THR A 339 0.26 -0.49 15.01
C THR A 339 1.77 -0.49 15.15
N LEU A 340 2.31 -0.82 16.34
CA LEU A 340 3.75 -0.96 16.57
C LEU A 340 4.34 -2.09 15.72
N ASP A 341 3.69 -3.26 15.72
CA ASP A 341 4.12 -4.43 14.98
C ASP A 341 4.10 -4.15 13.45
N LYS A 342 3.06 -3.47 12.97
CA LYS A 342 2.94 -3.05 11.58
C LYS A 342 4.00 -2.03 11.15
N SER A 343 4.54 -1.23 12.06
CA SER A 343 5.61 -0.26 11.80
C SER A 343 7.03 -0.85 11.92
N ALA A 344 7.17 -2.00 12.57
CA ALA A 344 8.45 -2.53 13.02
C ALA A 344 9.49 -2.73 11.91
N ALA A 345 9.08 -3.24 10.74
CA ALA A 345 10.00 -3.46 9.62
C ALA A 345 10.57 -2.15 9.08
N LEU A 346 9.74 -1.11 8.95
CA LEU A 346 10.18 0.22 8.52
C LEU A 346 11.11 0.86 9.55
N ARG A 347 10.78 0.79 10.82
CA ARG A 347 11.63 1.32 11.90
C ARG A 347 13.00 0.65 11.93
N ARG A 348 13.05 -0.68 11.72
CA ARG A 348 14.32 -1.41 11.57
C ARG A 348 15.09 -0.97 10.33
N ALA A 349 14.43 -0.82 9.18
CA ALA A 349 15.09 -0.38 7.95
C ALA A 349 15.69 1.03 8.09
N ILE A 350 14.94 1.97 8.71
CA ILE A 350 15.42 3.32 9.01
C ILE A 350 16.65 3.27 9.94
N GLY A 351 16.57 2.49 11.03
CA GLY A 351 17.68 2.36 11.99
C GLY A 351 18.94 1.76 11.36
N MET A 352 18.81 0.79 10.44
CA MET A 352 19.95 0.28 9.67
C MET A 352 20.65 1.39 8.90
N VAL A 353 19.91 2.27 8.24
CA VAL A 353 20.49 3.37 7.45
C VAL A 353 21.12 4.43 8.37
N GLN A 354 20.48 4.76 9.48
CA GLN A 354 21.05 5.68 10.47
C GLN A 354 22.35 5.14 11.08
N GLY A 355 22.46 3.82 11.28
CA GLY A 355 23.67 3.15 11.78
C GLY A 355 24.81 3.03 10.75
N MET A 356 24.59 3.44 9.50
CA MET A 356 25.65 3.53 8.48
C MET A 356 26.48 4.81 8.58
N LYS A 357 26.00 5.81 9.32
CA LYS A 357 26.67 7.10 9.57
C LYS A 357 27.45 7.05 10.85
#